data_7c7fb6e587acadf2a36a2c0042456a2b
#
_entry.id   7c7fb6e587acadf2a36a2c0042456a2b
#
_cell.length_a   1.000
_cell.length_b   1.000
_cell.length_c   1.000
_cell.angle_alpha   90.00
_cell.angle_beta   90.00
_cell.angle_gamma   90.00
#
_symmetry.space_group_name_H-M   'P 1'
#
loop_
_entity.id
_entity.type
_entity.pdbx_description
1 polymer ?
#
loop_
_entity_poly.entity_id
_entity_poly.type
_entity_poly.pdbx_seq_one_letter_code
_entity_poly.pdbx_strand_id
1 'polypeptide(L)'
;MAENEKNILENIGEQEYKYGFTTDIETETIGKGLSEDVVRLISAKKGEPEWMTERRVAAYRHWLTLEPPTWAHLTIPPIDFQDIIYYAAPKPKKQLGSMDEVD
;
A
#
# COMPACT_ATOMS: atom_id res chain seq x y z
N MET A 1 11.58 -41.11 12.11
CA MET A 1 12.53 -40.40 11.22
C MET A 1 11.85 -39.58 10.13
N ALA A 2 10.85 -40.11 9.44
CA ALA A 2 10.11 -39.31 8.42
C ALA A 2 9.36 -38.11 8.99
N GLU A 3 8.87 -38.20 10.22
CA GLU A 3 8.18 -37.11 10.90
C GLU A 3 9.10 -35.93 11.25
N ASN A 4 10.36 -36.23 11.62
CA ASN A 4 11.34 -35.16 11.92
C ASN A 4 11.77 -34.41 10.67
N GLU A 5 11.92 -35.08 9.55
CA GLU A 5 12.23 -34.43 8.27
C GLU A 5 11.09 -33.54 7.80
N LYS A 6 9.86 -34.00 7.97
CA LYS A 6 8.67 -33.26 7.61
C LYS A 6 8.52 -32.02 8.47
N ASN A 7 8.76 -32.12 9.78
CA ASN A 7 8.71 -30.97 10.69
C ASN A 7 9.81 -29.96 10.41
N ILE A 8 11.00 -30.42 10.03
CA ILE A 8 12.11 -29.53 9.64
C ILE A 8 11.76 -28.75 8.37
N LEU A 9 11.17 -29.41 7.38
CA LEU A 9 10.73 -28.77 6.14
C LEU A 9 9.63 -27.73 6.37
N GLU A 10 8.66 -28.04 7.22
CA GLU A 10 7.60 -27.11 7.58
C GLU A 10 8.17 -25.89 8.34
N ASN A 11 9.10 -26.10 9.25
CA ASN A 11 9.76 -25.03 9.98
C ASN A 11 10.63 -24.16 9.08
N ILE A 12 11.30 -24.74 8.10
CA ILE A 12 12.08 -23.97 7.12
C ILE A 12 11.17 -23.10 6.26
N GLY A 13 10.02 -23.63 5.85
CA GLY A 13 9.03 -22.86 5.11
C GLY A 13 8.50 -21.65 5.90
N GLU A 14 8.18 -21.86 7.17
CA GLU A 14 7.76 -20.76 8.05
C GLU A 14 8.89 -19.77 8.34
N GLN A 15 10.13 -20.24 8.49
CA GLN A 15 11.29 -19.37 8.71
C GLN A 15 11.62 -18.53 7.48
N GLU A 16 11.51 -19.07 6.28
CA GLU A 16 11.69 -18.29 5.05
C GLU A 16 10.67 -17.14 4.98
N TYR A 17 9.44 -17.39 5.39
CA TYR A 17 8.42 -16.34 5.46
C TYR A 17 8.74 -15.30 6.52
N LYS A 18 9.29 -15.71 7.67
CA LYS A 18 9.62 -14.84 8.79
C LYS A 18 10.91 -14.03 8.56
N TYR A 19 11.89 -14.59 7.88
CA TYR A 19 13.19 -13.97 7.61
C TYR A 19 13.43 -13.64 6.14
N GLY A 20 12.41 -13.82 5.29
CA GLY A 20 12.49 -13.51 3.88
C GLY A 20 12.65 -12.02 3.60
N PHE A 21 12.33 -11.61 2.40
CA PHE A 21 12.61 -10.27 1.87
C PHE A 21 11.76 -9.14 2.46
N THR A 22 11.14 -9.33 3.62
CA THR A 22 10.44 -8.26 4.31
C THR A 22 11.44 -7.34 5.00
N THR A 23 11.76 -6.26 4.36
CA THR A 23 12.52 -5.19 4.98
C THR A 23 11.58 -4.37 5.85
N ASP A 24 11.95 -4.18 7.11
CA ASP A 24 11.19 -3.34 8.03
C ASP A 24 11.46 -1.88 7.68
N ILE A 25 10.69 -1.36 6.73
CA ILE A 25 10.80 0.01 6.26
C ILE A 25 9.75 0.84 6.98
N GLU A 26 10.16 1.89 7.68
CA GLU A 26 9.22 2.86 8.22
C GLU A 26 8.46 3.52 7.10
N THR A 27 7.15 3.38 7.11
CA THR A 27 6.27 3.97 6.11
C THR A 27 5.45 5.08 6.70
N GLU A 28 5.29 6.15 5.92
CA GLU A 28 4.32 7.20 6.21
C GLU A 28 3.00 6.83 5.54
N THR A 29 1.95 6.72 6.34
CA THR A 29 0.62 6.42 5.84
C THR A 29 -0.36 7.50 6.25
N ILE A 30 -1.36 7.71 5.42
CA ILE A 30 -2.55 8.47 5.78
C ILE A 30 -3.63 7.46 6.19
N GLY A 31 -4.41 7.68 7.16
CA GLY A 31 -5.42 6.73 7.65
C GLY A 31 -6.24 6.06 6.55
N LYS A 32 -7.08 5.11 6.93
CA LYS A 32 -7.95 4.39 6.01
C LYS A 32 -9.04 5.29 5.45
N GLY A 33 -9.47 4.99 4.24
CA GLY A 33 -10.58 5.66 3.59
C GLY A 33 -10.16 6.65 2.51
N LEU A 34 -11.10 6.96 1.65
CA LEU A 34 -10.91 7.90 0.56
C LEU A 34 -12.00 8.98 0.63
N SER A 35 -11.59 10.22 0.54
CA SER A 35 -12.47 11.40 0.47
C SER A 35 -11.79 12.45 -0.40
N GLU A 36 -12.50 13.53 -0.69
CA GLU A 36 -11.92 14.65 -1.44
C GLU A 36 -10.69 15.22 -0.71
N ASP A 37 -10.79 15.34 0.61
CA ASP A 37 -9.66 15.82 1.43
C ASP A 37 -8.46 14.89 1.36
N VAL A 38 -8.67 13.58 1.37
CA VAL A 38 -7.62 12.58 1.22
C VAL A 38 -6.96 12.69 -0.14
N VAL A 39 -7.73 12.87 -1.21
CA VAL A 39 -7.21 13.05 -2.56
C VAL A 39 -6.32 14.31 -2.63
N ARG A 40 -6.76 15.40 -2.05
CA ARG A 40 -5.99 16.65 -1.98
C ARG A 40 -4.72 16.47 -1.17
N LEU A 41 -4.80 15.77 -0.05
CA LEU A 41 -3.64 15.47 0.80
C LEU A 41 -2.60 14.64 0.05
N ILE A 42 -3.01 13.61 -0.65
CA ILE A 42 -2.11 12.76 -1.46
C ILE A 42 -1.40 13.61 -2.52
N SER A 43 -2.14 14.46 -3.21
CA SER A 43 -1.59 15.33 -4.24
C SER A 43 -0.57 16.32 -3.65
N ALA A 44 -0.84 16.88 -2.48
CA ALA A 44 0.07 17.74 -1.77
C ALA A 44 1.36 17.03 -1.36
N LYS A 45 1.25 15.81 -0.85
CA LYS A 45 2.40 14.99 -0.48
C LYS A 45 3.29 14.63 -1.66
N LYS A 46 2.70 14.49 -2.84
CA LYS A 46 3.43 14.25 -4.09
C LYS A 46 4.00 15.51 -4.72
N GLY A 47 3.68 16.70 -4.19
CA GLY A 47 4.12 17.96 -4.74
C GLY A 47 3.55 18.25 -6.12
N GLU A 48 2.33 17.79 -6.40
CA GLU A 48 1.70 17.97 -7.69
C GLU A 48 1.15 19.39 -7.86
N PRO A 49 1.14 19.93 -9.10
CA PRO A 49 0.56 21.24 -9.35
C PRO A 49 -0.95 21.23 -9.14
N GLU A 50 -1.51 22.42 -8.90
CA GLU A 50 -2.95 22.56 -8.58
C GLU A 50 -3.86 21.98 -9.66
N TRP A 51 -3.54 22.11 -10.93
CA TRP A 51 -4.35 21.56 -12.01
C TRP A 51 -4.42 20.02 -11.95
N MET A 52 -3.35 19.35 -11.48
CA MET A 52 -3.34 17.91 -11.29
C MET A 52 -4.22 17.51 -10.10
N THR A 53 -4.15 18.29 -9.02
CA THR A 53 -5.01 18.08 -7.84
C THR A 53 -6.49 18.18 -8.22
N GLU A 54 -6.85 19.21 -8.98
CA GLU A 54 -8.22 19.40 -9.46
C GLU A 54 -8.66 18.25 -10.36
N ARG A 55 -7.77 17.77 -11.21
CA ARG A 55 -8.05 16.60 -12.07
C ARG A 55 -8.32 15.34 -11.26
N ARG A 56 -7.54 15.12 -10.22
CA ARG A 56 -7.73 13.97 -9.31
C ARG A 56 -9.04 14.07 -8.55
N VAL A 57 -9.40 15.25 -8.09
CA VAL A 57 -10.67 15.47 -7.38
C VAL A 57 -11.85 15.24 -8.33
N ALA A 58 -11.78 15.71 -9.56
CA ALA A 58 -12.79 15.46 -10.57
C ALA A 58 -12.92 13.95 -10.87
N ALA A 59 -11.82 13.26 -11.00
CA ALA A 59 -11.80 11.81 -11.19
C ALA A 59 -12.43 11.08 -10.00
N TYR A 60 -12.14 11.50 -8.79
CA TYR A 60 -12.73 10.93 -7.58
C TYR A 60 -14.25 11.12 -7.56
N ARG A 61 -14.73 12.32 -7.87
CA ARG A 61 -16.17 12.60 -7.96
C ARG A 61 -16.86 11.75 -9.01
N HIS A 62 -16.22 11.54 -10.14
CA HIS A 62 -16.72 10.66 -11.19
C HIS A 62 -16.76 9.20 -10.71
N TRP A 63 -15.72 8.76 -10.02
CA TRP A 63 -15.65 7.40 -9.45
C TRP A 63 -16.81 7.12 -8.49
N LEU A 64 -17.25 8.10 -7.70
CA LEU A 64 -18.39 7.95 -6.80
C LEU A 64 -19.71 7.65 -7.53
N THR A 65 -19.80 7.99 -8.82
CA THR A 65 -20.99 7.72 -9.65
C THR A 65 -20.93 6.38 -10.36
N LEU A 66 -19.77 5.72 -10.35
CA LEU A 66 -19.58 4.45 -11.05
C LEU A 66 -20.05 3.28 -10.19
N GLU A 67 -20.58 2.27 -10.87
CA GLU A 67 -20.94 1.00 -10.26
C GLU A 67 -20.03 -0.12 -10.80
N PRO A 68 -19.69 -1.13 -9.97
CA PRO A 68 -18.95 -2.28 -10.48
C PRO A 68 -19.73 -2.98 -11.59
N PRO A 69 -19.03 -3.51 -12.62
CA PRO A 69 -19.72 -4.21 -13.69
C PRO A 69 -20.38 -5.50 -13.18
N THR A 70 -21.63 -5.71 -13.55
CA THR A 70 -22.42 -6.88 -13.15
C THR A 70 -22.60 -7.89 -14.29
N TRP A 71 -22.15 -7.55 -15.48
CA TRP A 71 -22.31 -8.38 -16.68
C TRP A 71 -21.32 -9.54 -16.78
N ALA A 72 -20.23 -9.51 -16.03
CA ALA A 72 -19.25 -10.59 -15.99
C ALA A 72 -19.79 -11.77 -15.16
N HIS A 73 -19.53 -13.00 -15.62
CA HIS A 73 -19.89 -14.24 -14.90
C HIS A 73 -18.94 -14.47 -13.70
N LEU A 74 -18.74 -13.45 -12.90
CA LEU A 74 -17.88 -13.49 -11.72
C LEU A 74 -18.69 -13.05 -10.52
N THR A 75 -18.56 -13.80 -9.45
CA THR A 75 -19.09 -13.38 -8.14
C THR A 75 -17.97 -12.70 -7.39
N ILE A 76 -17.96 -11.38 -7.40
CA ILE A 76 -16.99 -10.60 -6.67
C ILE A 76 -17.62 -10.18 -5.35
N PRO A 77 -17.01 -10.52 -4.19
CA PRO A 77 -17.54 -10.05 -2.92
C PRO A 77 -17.46 -8.52 -2.85
N PRO A 78 -18.40 -7.87 -2.13
CA PRO A 78 -18.37 -6.43 -2.01
C PRO A 78 -17.07 -5.97 -1.35
N ILE A 79 -16.47 -4.92 -1.93
CA ILE A 79 -15.23 -4.34 -1.44
C ILE A 79 -15.57 -3.09 -0.63
N ASP A 80 -15.09 -3.03 0.60
CA ASP A 80 -15.19 -1.83 1.41
C ASP A 80 -14.03 -0.89 1.07
N PHE A 81 -14.30 0.06 0.18
CA PHE A 81 -13.30 1.02 -0.28
C PHE A 81 -12.86 1.99 0.82
N GLN A 82 -13.59 2.09 1.92
CA GLN A 82 -13.23 2.94 3.05
C GLN A 82 -12.32 2.23 4.06
N ASP A 83 -12.13 0.93 3.91
CA ASP A 83 -11.23 0.13 4.75
C ASP A 83 -9.86 -0.09 4.10
N ILE A 84 -9.47 0.79 3.19
CA ILE A 84 -8.23 0.70 2.43
C ILE A 84 -7.38 1.95 2.69
N ILE A 85 -6.08 1.75 2.83
CA ILE A 85 -5.11 2.84 2.89
C ILE A 85 -4.66 3.13 1.45
N TYR A 86 -4.92 4.34 0.98
CA TYR A 86 -4.67 4.72 -0.42
C TYR A 86 -3.30 5.34 -0.65
N TYR A 87 -2.59 5.67 0.41
CA TYR A 87 -1.25 6.22 0.31
C TYR A 87 -0.35 5.64 1.39
N ALA A 88 0.77 5.11 0.95
CA ALA A 88 1.85 4.68 1.82
C ALA A 88 3.16 4.94 1.09
N ALA A 89 4.08 5.59 1.74
CA ALA A 89 5.38 5.87 1.18
C ALA A 89 6.44 5.64 2.26
N PRO A 90 7.64 5.18 1.88
CA PRO A 90 8.73 5.09 2.84
C PRO A 90 9.09 6.49 3.32
N LYS A 91 9.36 6.63 4.61
CA LYS A 91 9.85 7.91 5.15
C LYS A 91 11.19 8.25 4.50
N PRO A 92 11.41 9.51 4.11
CA PRO A 92 12.70 9.90 3.55
C PRO A 92 13.81 9.68 4.58
N LYS A 93 14.80 8.89 4.20
CA LYS A 93 16.00 8.71 5.03
C LYS A 93 16.94 9.89 4.80
N LYS A 94 17.63 10.28 5.88
CA LYS A 94 18.67 11.28 5.77
C LYS A 94 19.73 10.83 4.77
N GLN A 95 20.06 11.68 3.82
CA GLN A 95 21.12 11.40 2.87
C GLN A 95 22.45 11.29 3.61
N LEU A 96 23.11 10.14 3.47
CA LEU A 96 24.38 9.90 4.11
C LEU A 96 25.48 10.67 3.40
N GLY A 97 26.30 11.39 4.15
CA GLY A 97 27.38 12.22 3.60
C GLY A 97 28.67 11.44 3.32
N SER A 98 28.86 10.28 3.94
CA SER A 98 30.03 9.44 3.75
C SER A 98 29.74 7.98 4.02
N MET A 99 30.65 7.12 3.59
CA MET A 99 30.57 5.68 3.84
C MET A 99 30.68 5.33 5.33
N ASP A 100 31.24 6.19 6.14
CA ASP A 100 31.38 5.98 7.58
C ASP A 100 30.05 6.09 8.32
N GLU A 101 29.03 6.68 7.70
CA GLU A 101 27.67 6.80 8.24
C GLU A 101 26.77 5.61 7.89
N VAL A 102 27.30 4.63 7.16
CA VAL A 102 26.54 3.43 6.80
C VAL A 102 26.66 2.39 7.90
N ASP A 103 25.51 1.96 8.46
CA ASP A 103 25.43 0.87 9.46
C ASP A 103 25.48 -0.52 8.78
#